data_9ada785df465c1b1c4a5f2d014017b7c
#
_entry.id   9ada785df465c1b1c4a5f2d014017b7c
#
_cell.length_a   1.000
_cell.length_b   1.000
_cell.length_c   1.000
_cell.angle_alpha   90.00
_cell.angle_beta   90.00
_cell.angle_gamma   90.00
#
_symmetry.space_group_name_H-M   'P 1'
#
loop_
_entity.id
_entity.type
_entity.pdbx_description
1 polymer ?
#
loop_
_entity_poly.entity_id
_entity_poly.type
_entity_poly.pdbx_seq_one_letter_code
_entity_poly.pdbx_strand_id
1 'polypeptide(L)'
;MVMTGSSVADPDLAALALHRAAILGMPTSAREDWRYVRCDTLAKPEYAEQRSPTSAELRAIVDHTQRALVLVDGRFHSLGHGDWPSEWKLGLPTVEDDAQTAARIATETDISACWAIADGTCRQIVRISGSHPEPLQVVNVVSGGTSGFSLHLEVAPGATVHVIIRHVALAAARSCPAISITVGRGAHVRVSEFQSTPWHHLLAMATVQVE
;
A
#
# COMPACT_ATOMS: atom_id res chain seq x y z
N MET A 1 1.26 14.29 19.16
CA MET A 1 1.23 12.89 19.64
C MET A 1 2.14 12.10 18.71
N VAL A 2 3.33 11.76 19.16
CA VAL A 2 4.31 11.01 18.36
C VAL A 2 3.89 9.55 18.43
N MET A 3 3.36 9.02 17.35
CA MET A 3 3.07 7.58 17.25
C MET A 3 4.35 6.86 16.82
N THR A 4 5.09 6.34 17.78
CA THR A 4 6.24 5.46 17.57
C THR A 4 5.76 4.00 17.51
N GLY A 5 4.97 3.68 16.51
CA GLY A 5 4.50 2.31 16.27
C GLY A 5 4.73 1.94 14.83
N SER A 6 5.97 1.61 14.46
CA SER A 6 6.21 0.88 13.22
C SER A 6 5.81 -0.58 13.47
N SER A 7 4.64 -1.00 12.96
CA SER A 7 4.36 -2.43 12.85
C SER A 7 5.37 -3.02 11.88
N VAL A 8 6.34 -3.72 12.40
CA VAL A 8 7.15 -4.63 11.60
C VAL A 8 6.20 -5.69 11.07
N ALA A 9 6.24 -5.96 9.76
CA ALA A 9 5.47 -7.05 9.17
C ALA A 9 5.72 -8.33 9.97
N ASP A 10 4.65 -9.08 10.23
CA ASP A 10 4.79 -10.37 10.88
C ASP A 10 5.69 -11.27 10.01
N PRO A 11 6.87 -11.70 10.49
CA PRO A 11 7.79 -12.51 9.71
C PRO A 11 7.16 -13.82 9.23
N ASP A 12 6.18 -14.35 9.95
CA ASP A 12 5.47 -15.57 9.57
C ASP A 12 4.58 -15.31 8.35
N LEU A 13 3.92 -14.17 8.27
CA LEU A 13 3.11 -13.79 7.11
C LEU A 13 3.97 -13.52 5.88
N ALA A 14 5.12 -12.88 6.04
CA ALA A 14 6.05 -12.65 4.95
C ALA A 14 6.59 -13.97 4.39
N ALA A 15 6.99 -14.90 5.27
CA ALA A 15 7.45 -16.23 4.88
C ALA A 15 6.35 -17.04 4.16
N LEU A 16 5.11 -16.99 4.65
CA LEU A 16 3.97 -17.64 4.03
C LEU A 16 3.69 -17.06 2.63
N ALA A 17 3.77 -15.73 2.49
CA ALA A 17 3.56 -15.06 1.22
C ALA A 17 4.66 -15.38 0.20
N LEU A 18 5.93 -15.44 0.61
CA LEU A 18 7.03 -15.88 -0.23
C LEU A 18 6.87 -17.34 -0.68
N HIS A 19 6.46 -18.23 0.23
CA HIS A 19 6.19 -19.62 -0.11
C HIS A 19 5.06 -19.73 -1.14
N ARG A 20 3.97 -18.97 -0.95
CA ARG A 20 2.86 -18.94 -1.91
C ARG A 20 3.30 -18.37 -3.26
N ALA A 21 4.06 -17.29 -3.27
CA ALA A 21 4.63 -16.71 -4.50
C ALA A 21 5.49 -17.72 -5.27
N ALA A 22 6.29 -18.52 -4.55
CA ALA A 22 7.11 -19.58 -5.15
C ALA A 22 6.24 -20.68 -5.81
N ILE A 23 5.12 -21.04 -5.18
CA ILE A 23 4.15 -22.00 -5.75
C ILE A 23 3.49 -21.43 -7.01
N LEU A 24 3.10 -20.16 -7.00
CA LEU A 24 2.48 -19.51 -8.15
C LEU A 24 3.45 -19.35 -9.32
N GLY A 25 4.74 -19.26 -9.03
CA GLY A 25 5.81 -19.05 -10.02
C GLY A 25 5.78 -17.65 -10.63
N MET A 26 6.79 -17.34 -11.42
CA MET A 26 6.84 -16.05 -12.12
C MET A 26 5.68 -15.93 -13.12
N PRO A 27 5.05 -14.75 -13.22
CA PRO A 27 4.00 -14.53 -14.19
C PRO A 27 4.55 -14.61 -15.61
N THR A 28 3.69 -15.06 -16.52
CA THR A 28 4.00 -15.12 -17.95
C THR A 28 2.91 -14.39 -18.72
N SER A 29 3.23 -13.88 -19.90
CA SER A 29 2.27 -13.25 -20.81
C SER A 29 1.18 -14.21 -21.34
N ALA A 30 1.33 -15.51 -21.09
CA ALA A 30 0.29 -16.50 -21.39
C ALA A 30 -0.90 -16.43 -20.43
N ARG A 31 -0.72 -15.88 -19.24
CA ARG A 31 -1.83 -15.63 -18.31
C ARG A 31 -2.55 -14.33 -18.70
N GLU A 32 -3.88 -14.39 -18.70
CA GLU A 32 -4.74 -13.26 -19.12
C GLU A 32 -4.41 -11.97 -18.37
N ASP A 33 -4.26 -12.07 -17.03
CA ASP A 33 -3.98 -10.92 -16.15
C ASP A 33 -2.62 -10.26 -16.43
N TRP A 34 -1.69 -11.00 -17.07
CA TRP A 34 -0.32 -10.56 -17.30
C TRP A 34 0.01 -10.38 -18.79
N ARG A 35 -0.99 -10.50 -19.68
CA ARG A 35 -0.81 -10.47 -21.15
C ARG A 35 -0.08 -9.24 -21.65
N TYR A 36 -0.30 -8.10 -21.02
CA TYR A 36 0.27 -6.81 -21.44
C TYR A 36 1.44 -6.36 -20.56
N VAL A 37 1.88 -7.18 -19.62
CA VAL A 37 3.00 -6.89 -18.73
C VAL A 37 4.28 -7.49 -19.30
N ARG A 38 5.37 -6.73 -19.25
CA ARG A 38 6.69 -7.23 -19.64
C ARG A 38 7.28 -8.14 -18.55
N CYS A 39 6.80 -9.36 -18.47
CA CYS A 39 7.18 -10.32 -17.45
C CYS A 39 8.69 -10.67 -17.48
N ASP A 40 9.35 -10.54 -18.62
CA ASP A 40 10.79 -10.73 -18.81
C ASP A 40 11.60 -9.73 -17.96
N THR A 41 11.12 -8.50 -17.81
CA THR A 41 11.80 -7.48 -17.00
C THR A 41 11.63 -7.70 -15.50
N LEU A 42 10.55 -8.38 -15.07
CA LEU A 42 10.36 -8.77 -13.68
C LEU A 42 11.35 -9.85 -13.23
N ALA A 43 11.74 -10.74 -14.15
CA ALA A 43 12.67 -11.85 -13.85
C ALA A 43 14.13 -11.39 -13.68
N LYS A 44 14.50 -10.25 -14.26
CA LYS A 44 15.86 -9.69 -14.22
C LYS A 44 15.82 -8.20 -13.91
N PRO A 45 15.40 -7.81 -12.73
CA PRO A 45 15.22 -6.41 -12.40
C PRO A 45 16.57 -5.70 -12.20
N GLU A 46 16.73 -4.56 -12.85
CA GLU A 46 17.81 -3.62 -12.58
C GLU A 46 17.24 -2.46 -11.76
N TYR A 47 17.15 -2.66 -10.44
CA TYR A 47 16.69 -1.62 -9.54
C TYR A 47 17.86 -0.82 -8.98
N ALA A 48 17.62 0.47 -8.75
CA ALA A 48 18.56 1.30 -8.03
C ALA A 48 18.71 0.83 -6.58
N GLU A 49 19.83 1.10 -5.98
CA GLU A 49 20.02 0.86 -4.56
C GLU A 49 19.05 1.74 -3.73
N GLN A 50 18.45 1.13 -2.74
CA GLN A 50 17.55 1.82 -1.82
C GLN A 50 18.32 2.82 -0.96
N ARG A 51 17.84 4.05 -0.86
CA ARG A 51 18.47 5.10 -0.06
C ARG A 51 17.41 5.86 0.75
N SER A 52 17.83 6.46 1.84
CA SER A 52 16.92 7.35 2.57
C SER A 52 16.66 8.64 1.78
N PRO A 53 15.41 8.95 1.44
CA PRO A 53 15.09 10.23 0.82
C PRO A 53 15.41 11.38 1.77
N THR A 54 15.86 12.49 1.22
CA THR A 54 16.08 13.70 1.99
C THR A 54 14.76 14.36 2.39
N SER A 55 14.75 15.11 3.48
CA SER A 55 13.57 15.88 3.89
C SER A 55 13.12 16.89 2.82
N ALA A 56 14.03 17.40 1.99
CA ALA A 56 13.70 18.30 0.90
C ALA A 56 12.95 17.57 -0.23
N GLU A 57 13.39 16.36 -0.61
CA GLU A 57 12.71 15.53 -1.60
C GLU A 57 11.30 15.17 -1.13
N LEU A 58 11.15 14.76 0.13
CA LEU A 58 9.84 14.43 0.67
C LEU A 58 8.91 15.65 0.73
N ARG A 59 9.42 16.83 1.11
CA ARG A 59 8.64 18.08 1.11
C ARG A 59 8.19 18.49 -0.29
N ALA A 60 8.97 18.20 -1.32
CA ALA A 60 8.59 18.50 -2.70
C ALA A 60 7.46 17.59 -3.21
N ILE A 61 7.31 16.40 -2.61
CA ILE A 61 6.31 15.41 -3.02
C ILE A 61 5.01 15.57 -2.22
N VAL A 62 5.12 15.82 -0.92
CA VAL A 62 3.99 15.85 0.00
C VAL A 62 3.55 17.29 0.20
N ASP A 63 2.29 17.56 -0.10
CA ASP A 63 1.66 18.81 0.28
C ASP A 63 1.36 18.78 1.78
N HIS A 64 2.13 19.57 2.54
CA HIS A 64 2.01 19.62 4.01
C HIS A 64 0.72 20.27 4.50
N THR A 65 -0.03 20.91 3.62
CA THR A 65 -1.33 21.49 3.96
C THR A 65 -2.45 20.47 3.95
N GLN A 66 -2.20 19.28 3.39
CA GLN A 66 -3.20 18.23 3.23
C GLN A 66 -2.93 17.05 4.16
N ARG A 67 -4.00 16.35 4.52
CA ARG A 67 -3.95 15.13 5.32
C ARG A 67 -3.34 14.01 4.49
N ALA A 68 -2.14 13.60 4.84
CA ALA A 68 -1.43 12.58 4.08
C ALA A 68 -0.90 11.45 4.97
N LEU A 69 -1.14 10.23 4.54
CA LEU A 69 -0.45 9.04 5.00
C LEU A 69 0.76 8.85 4.09
N VAL A 70 1.95 9.10 4.59
CA VAL A 70 3.18 8.98 3.80
C VAL A 70 3.89 7.69 4.15
N LEU A 71 4.15 6.90 3.13
CA LEU A 71 4.92 5.67 3.20
C LEU A 71 6.20 5.87 2.41
N VAL A 72 7.33 5.55 3.01
CA VAL A 72 8.65 5.61 2.37
C VAL A 72 9.24 4.22 2.37
N ASP A 73 9.51 3.68 1.20
CA ASP A 73 10.01 2.31 1.01
C ASP A 73 9.17 1.28 1.79
N GLY A 74 7.85 1.44 1.71
CA GLY A 74 6.88 0.59 2.39
C GLY A 74 6.74 0.83 3.89
N ARG A 75 7.45 1.79 4.48
CA ARG A 75 7.38 2.13 5.91
C ARG A 75 6.59 3.40 6.14
N PHE A 76 5.81 3.41 7.18
CA PHE A 76 5.13 4.61 7.62
C PHE A 76 6.14 5.70 8.02
N HIS A 77 5.94 6.91 7.52
CA HIS A 77 6.80 8.06 7.77
C HIS A 77 6.05 9.18 8.49
N SER A 78 6.71 9.88 9.43
CA SER A 78 6.08 10.94 10.23
C SER A 78 5.79 12.25 9.48
N LEU A 79 6.36 12.46 8.30
CA LEU A 79 6.03 13.62 7.46
C LEU A 79 4.67 13.39 6.81
N GLY A 80 3.76 14.32 6.96
CA GLY A 80 2.44 14.25 6.35
C GLY A 80 1.29 14.03 7.32
N HIS A 81 1.57 14.02 8.60
CA HIS A 81 0.55 14.17 9.62
C HIS A 81 0.09 15.63 9.67
N GLY A 82 -0.80 16.01 8.77
CA GLY A 82 -1.67 17.14 9.02
C GLY A 82 -2.57 16.84 10.23
N ASP A 83 -3.38 17.79 10.64
CA ASP A 83 -4.38 17.58 11.69
C ASP A 83 -5.38 16.52 11.20
N TRP A 84 -5.16 15.28 11.65
CA TRP A 84 -6.10 14.19 11.39
C TRP A 84 -7.40 14.46 12.12
N PRO A 85 -8.54 14.27 11.46
CA PRO A 85 -9.81 14.35 12.15
C PRO A 85 -9.83 13.37 13.33
N SER A 86 -10.44 13.76 14.43
CA SER A 86 -10.58 12.90 15.61
C SER A 86 -11.33 11.60 15.30
N GLU A 87 -12.15 11.63 14.26
CA GLU A 87 -12.96 10.53 13.75
C GLU A 87 -12.14 9.53 12.91
N TRP A 88 -10.93 9.91 12.50
CA TRP A 88 -10.05 9.03 11.77
C TRP A 88 -9.03 8.40 12.71
N LYS A 89 -8.96 7.08 12.69
CA LYS A 89 -8.06 6.33 13.57
C LYS A 89 -7.09 5.51 12.73
N LEU A 90 -5.82 5.77 12.94
CA LEU A 90 -4.76 4.89 12.45
C LEU A 90 -4.52 3.79 13.48
N GLY A 91 -4.54 2.54 13.05
CA GLY A 91 -4.33 1.38 13.88
C GLY A 91 -3.38 0.36 13.25
N LEU A 92 -2.92 -0.53 14.08
CA LEU A 92 -2.18 -1.73 13.66
C LEU A 92 -3.17 -2.88 13.48
N PRO A 93 -2.86 -3.84 12.60
CA PRO A 93 -3.61 -5.10 12.51
C PRO A 93 -3.65 -5.82 13.86
N THR A 94 -4.75 -6.48 14.13
CA THR A 94 -4.91 -7.37 15.27
C THR A 94 -4.48 -8.79 14.90
N VAL A 95 -4.41 -9.69 15.88
CA VAL A 95 -4.16 -11.13 15.65
C VAL A 95 -5.23 -11.73 14.73
N GLU A 96 -6.48 -11.27 14.82
CA GLU A 96 -7.56 -11.73 13.95
C GLU A 96 -7.35 -11.26 12.49
N ASP A 97 -6.91 -10.01 12.29
CA ASP A 97 -6.54 -9.49 10.97
C ASP A 97 -5.39 -10.29 10.36
N ASP A 98 -4.44 -10.74 11.18
CA ASP A 98 -3.31 -11.57 10.74
C ASP A 98 -3.77 -12.97 10.34
N ALA A 99 -4.66 -13.59 11.11
CA ALA A 99 -5.25 -14.89 10.77
C ALA A 99 -6.06 -14.84 9.46
N GLN A 100 -6.85 -13.79 9.25
CA GLN A 100 -7.58 -13.57 7.99
C GLN A 100 -6.62 -13.36 6.82
N THR A 101 -5.54 -12.61 7.03
CA THR A 101 -4.52 -12.40 6.00
C THR A 101 -3.82 -13.71 5.64
N ALA A 102 -3.45 -14.53 6.62
CA ALA A 102 -2.85 -15.84 6.39
C ALA A 102 -3.77 -16.76 5.58
N ALA A 103 -5.07 -16.81 5.92
CA ALA A 103 -6.06 -17.59 5.18
C ALA A 103 -6.20 -17.10 3.72
N ARG A 104 -6.16 -15.79 3.50
CA ARG A 104 -6.19 -15.21 2.16
C ARG A 104 -4.94 -15.55 1.34
N ILE A 105 -3.75 -15.45 1.94
CA ILE A 105 -2.50 -15.82 1.27
C ILE A 105 -2.54 -17.29 0.81
N ALA A 106 -3.06 -18.19 1.63
CA ALA A 106 -3.11 -19.62 1.31
C ALA A 106 -3.92 -19.91 0.03
N THR A 107 -4.93 -19.10 -0.27
CA THR A 107 -5.81 -19.24 -1.44
C THR A 107 -5.50 -18.24 -2.55
N GLU A 108 -4.53 -17.35 -2.36
CA GLU A 108 -4.19 -16.30 -3.32
C GLU A 108 -3.74 -16.89 -4.66
N THR A 109 -4.18 -16.27 -5.74
CA THR A 109 -3.85 -16.64 -7.11
C THR A 109 -3.01 -15.59 -7.84
N ASP A 110 -2.92 -14.38 -7.27
CA ASP A 110 -2.11 -13.29 -7.80
C ASP A 110 -0.77 -13.17 -7.05
N ILE A 111 0.31 -13.29 -7.79
CA ILE A 111 1.66 -13.20 -7.23
C ILE A 111 1.96 -11.78 -6.72
N SER A 112 1.37 -10.73 -7.31
CA SER A 112 1.59 -9.35 -6.86
C SER A 112 1.04 -9.11 -5.46
N ALA A 113 -0.07 -9.77 -5.10
CA ALA A 113 -0.61 -9.77 -3.76
C ALA A 113 0.34 -10.44 -2.76
N CYS A 114 0.96 -11.53 -3.15
CA CYS A 114 1.97 -12.19 -2.33
C CYS A 114 3.21 -11.31 -2.14
N TRP A 115 3.69 -10.65 -3.20
CA TRP A 115 4.82 -9.72 -3.10
C TRP A 115 4.50 -8.49 -2.24
N ALA A 116 3.27 -7.96 -2.30
CA ALA A 116 2.86 -6.86 -1.45
C ALA A 116 3.04 -7.16 0.04
N ILE A 117 2.81 -8.41 0.43
CA ILE A 117 2.95 -8.87 1.81
C ILE A 117 4.40 -9.26 2.11
N ALA A 118 5.07 -9.95 1.18
CA ALA A 118 6.44 -10.41 1.35
C ALA A 118 7.46 -9.26 1.39
N ASP A 119 7.34 -8.30 0.48
CA ASP A 119 8.16 -7.08 0.43
C ASP A 119 7.62 -6.00 1.40
N GLY A 120 6.43 -6.24 1.98
CA GLY A 120 5.73 -5.30 2.85
C GLY A 120 6.41 -5.17 4.20
N THR A 121 6.91 -3.97 4.48
CA THR A 121 7.48 -3.64 5.79
C THR A 121 6.47 -3.01 6.72
N CYS A 122 5.27 -2.71 6.23
CA CYS A 122 4.24 -2.01 6.98
C CYS A 122 2.84 -2.56 6.63
N ARG A 123 2.06 -2.81 7.68
CA ARG A 123 0.63 -3.09 7.58
C ARG A 123 -0.10 -2.07 8.44
N GLN A 124 -1.06 -1.37 7.86
CA GLN A 124 -1.81 -0.31 8.55
C GLN A 124 -3.30 -0.45 8.28
N ILE A 125 -4.09 -0.09 9.28
CA ILE A 125 -5.54 0.06 9.17
C ILE A 125 -5.90 1.50 9.44
N VAL A 126 -6.67 2.12 8.56
CA VAL A 126 -7.25 3.45 8.76
C VAL A 126 -8.75 3.32 8.85
N ARG A 127 -9.30 3.63 10.02
CA ARG A 127 -10.73 3.67 10.26
C ARG A 127 -11.23 5.10 10.04
N ILE A 128 -12.19 5.25 9.15
CA ILE A 128 -12.72 6.54 8.70
C ILE A 128 -14.19 6.60 9.07
N SER A 129 -14.57 7.58 9.87
CA SER A 129 -15.99 7.87 10.17
C SER A 129 -16.31 9.34 9.88
N GLY A 130 -17.58 9.63 9.67
CA GLY A 130 -18.03 10.97 9.30
C GLY A 130 -17.80 11.32 7.83
N SER A 131 -18.08 12.57 7.49
CA SER A 131 -17.97 13.10 6.13
C SER A 131 -16.94 14.22 6.11
N HIS A 132 -15.92 14.06 5.27
CA HIS A 132 -14.81 15.00 5.20
C HIS A 132 -14.68 15.56 3.78
N PRO A 133 -14.74 16.91 3.63
CA PRO A 133 -14.60 17.54 2.32
C PRO A 133 -13.19 17.43 1.74
N GLU A 134 -12.19 17.36 2.61
CA GLU A 134 -10.80 17.23 2.18
C GLU A 134 -10.43 15.76 1.98
N PRO A 135 -9.67 15.45 0.92
CA PRO A 135 -9.27 14.09 0.64
C PRO A 135 -8.25 13.55 1.66
N LEU A 136 -8.32 12.25 1.92
CA LEU A 136 -7.21 11.50 2.49
C LEU A 136 -6.19 11.22 1.39
N GLN A 137 -4.98 11.71 1.53
CA GLN A 137 -3.89 11.33 0.64
C GLN A 137 -3.11 10.13 1.19
N VAL A 138 -2.84 9.18 0.34
CA VAL A 138 -1.89 8.08 0.57
C VAL A 138 -0.74 8.27 -0.39
N VAL A 139 0.43 8.63 0.12
CA VAL A 139 1.61 8.92 -0.70
C VAL A 139 2.64 7.82 -0.48
N ASN A 140 2.83 6.98 -1.49
CA ASN A 140 3.84 5.94 -1.52
C ASN A 140 5.07 6.43 -2.26
N VAL A 141 6.15 6.66 -1.53
CA VAL A 141 7.45 7.10 -2.06
C VAL A 141 8.41 5.92 -2.04
N VAL A 142 9.02 5.62 -3.17
CA VAL A 142 10.02 4.54 -3.28
C VAL A 142 11.34 5.11 -3.75
N SER A 143 12.38 4.91 -2.97
CA SER A 143 13.71 5.48 -3.21
C SER A 143 14.57 4.65 -4.15
N GLY A 144 14.23 3.37 -4.31
CA GLY A 144 14.93 2.37 -5.11
C GLY A 144 14.59 0.96 -4.62
N GLY A 145 15.20 -0.06 -5.21
CA GLY A 145 15.01 -1.45 -4.78
C GLY A 145 13.61 -1.99 -4.93
N THR A 146 13.20 -2.81 -3.97
CA THR A 146 11.84 -3.37 -3.88
C THR A 146 11.15 -2.90 -2.62
N SER A 147 9.87 -2.60 -2.71
CA SER A 147 9.06 -2.24 -1.54
C SER A 147 7.63 -2.76 -1.68
N GLY A 148 6.99 -2.98 -0.56
CA GLY A 148 5.58 -3.31 -0.48
C GLY A 148 4.98 -2.77 0.81
N PHE A 149 3.67 -2.60 0.82
CA PHE A 149 2.91 -2.33 2.04
C PHE A 149 1.49 -2.85 1.89
N SER A 150 0.83 -3.05 3.02
CA SER A 150 -0.59 -3.35 3.06
C SER A 150 -1.31 -2.26 3.83
N LEU A 151 -2.32 -1.66 3.20
CA LEU A 151 -3.19 -0.65 3.79
C LEU A 151 -4.63 -1.11 3.72
N HIS A 152 -5.29 -1.16 4.85
CA HIS A 152 -6.72 -1.41 4.93
C HIS A 152 -7.46 -0.13 5.35
N LEU A 153 -8.44 0.28 4.54
CA LEU A 153 -9.31 1.40 4.84
C LEU A 153 -10.68 0.86 5.24
N GLU A 154 -11.08 1.10 6.48
CA GLU A 154 -12.41 0.77 6.99
C GLU A 154 -13.26 2.04 7.00
N VAL A 155 -14.24 2.13 6.11
CA VAL A 155 -15.13 3.29 6.00
C VAL A 155 -16.45 2.97 6.68
N ALA A 156 -16.72 3.66 7.78
CA ALA A 156 -17.90 3.43 8.60
C ALA A 156 -19.22 3.71 7.84
N PRO A 157 -20.32 3.09 8.24
CA PRO A 157 -21.63 3.34 7.64
C PRO A 157 -21.97 4.82 7.57
N GLY A 158 -22.48 5.28 6.41
CA GLY A 158 -22.88 6.66 6.15
C GLY A 158 -21.74 7.66 5.99
N ALA A 159 -20.49 7.24 6.12
CA ALA A 159 -19.33 8.12 5.93
C ALA A 159 -19.11 8.48 4.46
N THR A 160 -18.50 9.64 4.23
CA THR A 160 -18.09 10.07 2.87
C THR A 160 -16.63 10.45 2.87
N VAL A 161 -15.84 9.85 1.98
CA VAL A 161 -14.42 10.12 1.86
C VAL A 161 -13.95 10.07 0.41
N HIS A 162 -13.06 10.99 0.05
CA HIS A 162 -12.25 10.91 -1.15
C HIS A 162 -10.83 10.48 -0.77
N VAL A 163 -10.35 9.38 -1.33
CA VAL A 163 -8.99 8.87 -1.13
C VAL A 163 -8.19 9.14 -2.40
N ILE A 164 -7.05 9.81 -2.26
CA ILE A 164 -6.10 10.06 -3.33
C ILE A 164 -4.85 9.24 -3.06
N ILE A 165 -4.55 8.29 -3.93
CA ILE A 165 -3.36 7.45 -3.84
C ILE A 165 -2.34 7.98 -4.84
N ARG A 166 -1.13 8.26 -4.39
CA ARG A 166 -0.02 8.73 -5.23
C ARG A 166 1.18 7.82 -5.07
N HIS A 167 1.64 7.26 -6.17
CA HIS A 167 2.87 6.47 -6.22
C HIS A 167 3.98 7.28 -6.86
N VAL A 168 5.07 7.49 -6.14
CA VAL A 168 6.23 8.29 -6.56
C VAL A 168 7.49 7.47 -6.43
N ALA A 169 8.20 7.25 -7.53
CA ALA A 169 9.53 6.65 -7.52
C ALA A 169 10.59 7.74 -7.67
N LEU A 170 11.60 7.71 -6.81
CA LEU A 170 12.77 8.60 -6.89
C LEU A 170 13.87 8.01 -7.78
N ALA A 171 13.84 6.70 -7.96
CA ALA A 171 14.77 5.96 -8.80
C ALA A 171 14.10 4.69 -9.34
N ALA A 172 14.81 3.94 -10.17
CA ALA A 172 14.34 2.66 -10.69
C ALA A 172 14.00 1.69 -9.55
N ALA A 173 12.74 1.28 -9.46
CA ALA A 173 12.23 0.52 -8.33
C ALA A 173 11.09 -0.42 -8.74
N ARG A 174 10.84 -1.43 -7.89
CA ARG A 174 9.59 -2.18 -7.89
C ARG A 174 8.79 -1.83 -6.64
N SER A 175 7.52 -1.56 -6.80
CA SER A 175 6.60 -1.43 -5.67
C SER A 175 5.39 -2.31 -5.85
N CYS A 176 5.02 -3.01 -4.78
CA CYS A 176 3.84 -3.87 -4.72
C CYS A 176 2.93 -3.41 -3.58
N PRO A 177 2.20 -2.29 -3.71
CA PRO A 177 1.24 -1.88 -2.70
C PRO A 177 -0.02 -2.75 -2.78
N ALA A 178 -0.55 -3.17 -1.63
CA ALA A 178 -1.87 -3.78 -1.50
C ALA A 178 -2.78 -2.86 -0.69
N ILE A 179 -3.83 -2.36 -1.32
CA ILE A 179 -4.80 -1.49 -0.67
C ILE A 179 -6.16 -2.17 -0.70
N SER A 180 -6.75 -2.37 0.46
CA SER A 180 -8.10 -2.91 0.59
C SER A 180 -9.02 -1.89 1.26
N ILE A 181 -10.26 -1.81 0.81
CA ILE A 181 -11.25 -0.86 1.29
C ILE A 181 -12.52 -1.62 1.64
N THR A 182 -12.93 -1.55 2.90
CA THR A 182 -14.27 -1.99 3.32
C THR A 182 -15.18 -0.78 3.42
N VAL A 183 -16.30 -0.83 2.74
CA VAL A 183 -17.26 0.27 2.64
C VAL A 183 -18.52 -0.13 3.36
N GLY A 184 -18.80 0.51 4.50
CA GLY A 184 -19.99 0.26 5.30
C GLY A 184 -21.26 0.76 4.63
N ARG A 185 -22.40 0.26 5.09
CA ARG A 185 -23.72 0.55 4.50
C ARG A 185 -23.98 2.06 4.34
N GLY A 186 -24.33 2.49 3.14
CA GLY A 186 -24.66 3.89 2.83
C GLY A 186 -23.45 4.83 2.84
N ALA A 187 -22.23 4.30 2.93
CA ALA A 187 -21.03 5.11 2.79
C ALA A 187 -20.72 5.41 1.31
N HIS A 188 -20.04 6.53 1.09
CA HIS A 188 -19.59 6.95 -0.24
C HIS A 188 -18.08 7.10 -0.27
N VAL A 189 -17.43 6.30 -1.11
CA VAL A 189 -15.98 6.32 -1.27
C VAL A 189 -15.64 6.65 -2.71
N ARG A 190 -14.81 7.66 -2.89
CA ARG A 190 -14.17 7.96 -4.17
C ARG A 190 -12.68 7.68 -4.06
N VAL A 191 -12.12 6.95 -5.00
CA VAL A 191 -10.69 6.68 -5.08
C VAL A 191 -10.13 7.28 -6.35
N SER A 192 -9.02 8.00 -6.24
CA SER A 192 -8.23 8.47 -7.37
C SER A 192 -6.78 8.02 -7.19
N GLU A 193 -6.24 7.34 -8.18
CA GLU A 193 -4.88 6.83 -8.12
C GLU A 193 -4.01 7.49 -9.20
N PHE A 194 -2.81 7.92 -8.82
CA PHE A 194 -1.84 8.59 -9.66
C PHE A 194 -0.48 7.95 -9.51
N GLN A 195 0.22 7.77 -10.61
CA GLN A 195 1.61 7.34 -10.58
C GLN A 195 2.48 8.34 -11.33
N SER A 196 3.66 8.62 -10.79
CA SER A 196 4.69 9.42 -11.43
C SER A 196 5.89 8.56 -11.78
N THR A 197 6.51 8.87 -12.91
CA THR A 197 7.73 8.21 -13.39
C THR A 197 8.96 8.74 -12.64
N PRO A 198 10.09 7.98 -12.59
CA PRO A 198 10.40 6.77 -13.36
C PRO A 198 10.17 5.48 -12.55
N TRP A 199 9.19 4.70 -12.90
CA TRP A 199 9.02 3.36 -12.37
C TRP A 199 9.64 2.32 -13.30
N HIS A 200 10.27 1.27 -12.75
CA HIS A 200 10.47 0.03 -13.48
C HIS A 200 9.21 -0.83 -13.39
N HIS A 201 8.71 -1.06 -12.18
CA HIS A 201 7.47 -1.84 -11.99
C HIS A 201 6.65 -1.29 -10.83
N LEU A 202 5.41 -0.94 -11.11
CA LEU A 202 4.37 -0.70 -10.10
C LEU A 202 3.29 -1.77 -10.28
N LEU A 203 3.14 -2.65 -9.31
CA LEU A 203 2.16 -3.73 -9.28
C LEU A 203 1.16 -3.44 -8.17
N ALA A 204 0.36 -2.40 -8.35
CA ALA A 204 -0.64 -1.98 -7.38
C ALA A 204 -1.87 -2.90 -7.46
N MET A 205 -2.34 -3.32 -6.30
CA MET A 205 -3.57 -4.09 -6.16
C MET A 205 -4.53 -3.32 -5.25
N ALA A 206 -5.75 -3.13 -5.73
CA ALA A 206 -6.84 -2.54 -4.94
C ALA A 206 -8.02 -3.51 -4.90
N THR A 207 -8.55 -3.75 -3.70
CA THR A 207 -9.74 -4.55 -3.48
C THR A 207 -10.78 -3.73 -2.74
N VAL A 208 -12.02 -3.71 -3.20
CA VAL A 208 -13.14 -3.01 -2.55
C VAL A 208 -14.20 -4.02 -2.17
N GLN A 209 -14.56 -4.04 -0.89
CA GLN A 209 -15.65 -4.84 -0.34
C GLN A 209 -16.75 -3.90 0.14
N VAL A 210 -17.98 -4.13 -0.29
CA VAL A 210 -19.16 -3.35 0.11
C VAL A 210 -20.04 -4.23 1.00
N GLU A 211 -20.44 -3.70 2.16
CA GLU A 211 -21.33 -4.35 3.14
C GLU A 211 -22.81 -3.98 2.95
#